data_362a2d47b896aa1a5d25f712ee96d60c
#
_entry.id   362a2d47b896aa1a5d25f712ee96d60c
#
_cell.length_a   1.000
_cell.length_b   1.000
_cell.length_c   1.000
_cell.angle_alpha   90.00
_cell.angle_beta   90.00
_cell.angle_gamma   90.00
#
_symmetry.space_group_name_H-M   'P 1'
#
loop_
_entity.id
_entity.type
_entity.pdbx_description
1 polymer ?
#
loop_
_entity_poly.entity_id
_entity_poly.type
_entity_poly.pdbx_seq_one_letter_code
_entity_poly.pdbx_strand_id
1 'polypeptide(L)'
;MEYVEKELNINGLKPNKGHRALVELEKMGVLKAVITQNIDDLHQVSGNKNVLELHGSLKRWYCLSCGKTGDKNFSCECGGIVRPDVTLYGENLNQDIVNEAVYQLEQADTLIVAGTSLTVYPAAYYLRYFRGKNLIIINDMDTQYDGEATLVIKDNFSYVMDKAVEELKKS
;
A
#
# COMPACT_ATOMS: atom_id res chain seq x y z
N MET A 1 13.83 -11.99 -15.72
CA MET A 1 12.59 -11.45 -16.31
C MET A 1 11.46 -12.47 -16.36
N GLU A 2 11.73 -13.72 -16.68
CA GLU A 2 10.73 -14.80 -16.74
C GLU A 2 9.97 -15.03 -15.42
N TYR A 3 10.61 -14.85 -14.26
CA TYR A 3 9.98 -14.95 -12.94
C TYR A 3 8.92 -13.87 -12.71
N VAL A 4 9.22 -12.61 -13.05
CA VAL A 4 8.29 -11.48 -12.89
C VAL A 4 7.06 -11.64 -13.80
N GLU A 5 7.22 -12.22 -14.98
CA GLU A 5 6.11 -12.41 -15.92
C GLU A 5 5.19 -13.58 -15.56
N LYS A 6 5.72 -14.63 -14.94
CA LYS A 6 4.95 -15.82 -14.55
C LYS A 6 4.28 -15.70 -13.19
N GLU A 7 5.01 -15.16 -12.19
CA GLU A 7 4.57 -15.17 -10.79
C GLU A 7 3.83 -13.88 -10.36
N LEU A 8 4.09 -12.75 -11.04
CA LEU A 8 3.53 -11.45 -10.69
C LEU A 8 2.55 -10.93 -11.75
N ASN A 9 1.68 -11.80 -12.27
CA ASN A 9 0.71 -11.40 -13.28
C ASN A 9 -0.44 -10.59 -12.66
N ILE A 10 -0.33 -9.25 -12.72
CA ILE A 10 -1.38 -8.31 -12.29
C ILE A 10 -2.34 -7.93 -13.42
N ASN A 11 -2.23 -8.55 -14.60
CA ASN A 11 -3.09 -8.23 -15.74
C ASN A 11 -4.54 -8.61 -15.45
N GLY A 12 -5.45 -7.66 -15.64
CA GLY A 12 -6.88 -7.87 -15.44
C GLY A 12 -7.35 -7.64 -14.00
N LEU A 13 -6.47 -7.40 -13.03
CA LEU A 13 -6.88 -7.00 -11.69
C LEU A 13 -7.60 -5.64 -11.75
N LYS A 14 -8.67 -5.51 -10.98
CA LYS A 14 -9.48 -4.28 -10.91
C LYS A 14 -9.67 -3.85 -9.45
N PRO A 15 -9.74 -2.54 -9.20
CA PRO A 15 -10.07 -2.05 -7.87
C PRO A 15 -11.38 -2.63 -7.37
N ASN A 16 -11.39 -3.11 -6.14
CA ASN A 16 -12.56 -3.60 -5.43
C ASN A 16 -13.28 -2.47 -4.65
N LYS A 17 -14.31 -2.82 -3.90
CA LYS A 17 -15.09 -1.87 -3.09
C LYS A 17 -14.23 -1.19 -2.01
N GLY A 18 -13.29 -1.91 -1.39
CA GLY A 18 -12.37 -1.36 -0.40
C GLY A 18 -11.50 -0.23 -0.98
N HIS A 19 -10.92 -0.42 -2.17
CA HIS A 19 -10.17 0.64 -2.83
C HIS A 19 -11.03 1.88 -3.08
N ARG A 20 -12.28 1.70 -3.55
CA ARG A 20 -13.22 2.82 -3.77
C ARG A 20 -13.61 3.51 -2.47
N ALA A 21 -13.80 2.75 -1.40
CA ALA A 21 -14.08 3.32 -0.08
C ALA A 21 -12.94 4.23 0.41
N LEU A 22 -11.68 3.83 0.22
CA LEU A 22 -10.53 4.68 0.55
C LEU A 22 -10.51 5.97 -0.27
N VAL A 23 -10.87 5.94 -1.54
CA VAL A 23 -11.01 7.16 -2.37
C VAL A 23 -12.07 8.10 -1.81
N GLU A 24 -13.21 7.57 -1.37
CA GLU A 24 -14.26 8.40 -0.77
C GLU A 24 -13.80 9.03 0.55
N LEU A 25 -13.11 8.28 1.40
CA LEU A 25 -12.53 8.82 2.64
C LEU A 25 -11.48 9.90 2.38
N GLU A 26 -10.66 9.75 1.33
CA GLU A 26 -9.69 10.76 0.92
C GLU A 26 -10.39 12.03 0.43
N LYS A 27 -11.45 11.90 -0.40
CA LYS A 27 -12.29 13.03 -0.84
C LYS A 27 -12.97 13.76 0.31
N MET A 28 -13.38 13.05 1.35
CA MET A 28 -13.92 13.63 2.58
C MET A 28 -12.87 14.33 3.43
N GLY A 29 -11.57 14.19 3.10
CA GLY A 29 -10.45 14.77 3.82
C GLY A 29 -10.12 14.06 5.14
N VAL A 30 -10.73 12.91 5.43
CA VAL A 30 -10.46 12.11 6.63
C VAL A 30 -9.30 11.15 6.43
N LEU A 31 -9.16 10.52 5.27
CA LEU A 31 -7.99 9.71 4.93
C LEU A 31 -6.85 10.62 4.46
N LYS A 32 -5.71 10.53 5.12
CA LYS A 32 -4.53 11.36 4.83
C LYS A 32 -3.55 10.68 3.88
N ALA A 33 -3.35 9.38 4.05
CA ALA A 33 -2.48 8.59 3.18
C ALA A 33 -2.91 7.12 3.16
N VAL A 34 -2.60 6.43 2.09
CA VAL A 34 -2.59 4.97 2.00
C VAL A 34 -1.14 4.51 1.98
N ILE A 35 -0.73 3.71 2.97
CA ILE A 35 0.59 3.08 3.02
C ILE A 35 0.39 1.62 2.60
N THR A 36 0.98 1.23 1.47
CA THR A 36 0.74 -0.10 0.90
C THR A 36 2.03 -0.88 0.67
N GLN A 37 1.94 -2.20 0.86
CA GLN A 37 2.98 -3.16 0.48
C GLN A 37 2.71 -3.76 -0.91
N ASN A 38 1.51 -3.51 -1.46
CA ASN A 38 1.14 -3.99 -2.79
C ASN A 38 1.86 -3.21 -3.88
N ILE A 39 2.11 -3.89 -5.01
CA ILE A 39 2.86 -3.37 -6.16
C ILE A 39 1.99 -3.27 -7.42
N ASP A 40 0.66 -3.34 -7.27
CA ASP A 40 -0.33 -3.50 -8.34
C ASP A 40 -0.94 -2.18 -8.85
N ASP A 41 -0.66 -1.05 -8.19
CA ASP A 41 -1.21 0.29 -8.46
C ASP A 41 -2.74 0.40 -8.30
N LEU A 42 -3.42 -0.56 -7.69
CA LEU A 42 -4.90 -0.55 -7.63
C LEU A 42 -5.46 0.64 -6.82
N HIS A 43 -4.73 1.16 -5.85
CA HIS A 43 -5.11 2.37 -5.13
C HIS A 43 -5.13 3.60 -6.05
N GLN A 44 -4.07 3.80 -6.85
CA GLN A 44 -3.97 4.89 -7.81
C GLN A 44 -4.99 4.75 -8.94
N VAL A 45 -5.14 3.53 -9.48
CA VAL A 45 -6.16 3.20 -10.51
C VAL A 45 -7.57 3.48 -9.98
N SER A 46 -7.82 3.26 -8.70
CA SER A 46 -9.09 3.58 -8.04
C SER A 46 -9.34 5.08 -7.89
N GLY A 47 -8.27 5.88 -7.82
CA GLY A 47 -8.33 7.34 -7.72
C GLY A 47 -7.73 7.94 -6.45
N ASN A 48 -7.11 7.15 -5.55
CA ASN A 48 -6.34 7.69 -4.44
C ASN A 48 -5.12 8.46 -4.94
N LYS A 49 -4.82 9.58 -4.32
CA LYS A 49 -3.73 10.49 -4.69
C LYS A 49 -2.51 10.35 -3.80
N ASN A 50 -2.72 10.23 -2.49
CA ASN A 50 -1.62 10.09 -1.53
C ASN A 50 -1.42 8.61 -1.19
N VAL A 51 -0.65 7.91 -2.03
CA VAL A 51 -0.34 6.49 -1.90
C VAL A 51 1.16 6.31 -1.75
N LEU A 52 1.58 5.75 -0.63
CA LEU A 52 2.97 5.47 -0.27
C LEU A 52 3.26 3.99 -0.50
N GLU A 53 3.88 3.68 -1.62
CA GLU A 53 4.17 2.31 -2.06
C GLU A 53 5.51 1.85 -1.51
N LEU A 54 5.50 1.19 -0.34
CA LEU A 54 6.72 0.74 0.35
C LEU A 54 7.58 -0.20 -0.50
N HIS A 55 6.95 -1.01 -1.34
CA HIS A 55 7.63 -1.98 -2.19
C HIS A 55 7.69 -1.56 -3.67
N GLY A 56 7.31 -0.31 -3.99
CA GLY A 56 7.31 0.20 -5.36
C GLY A 56 6.13 -0.27 -6.19
N SER A 57 6.29 -0.34 -7.51
CA SER A 57 5.22 -0.63 -8.46
C SER A 57 5.69 -1.40 -9.70
N LEU A 58 4.89 -2.37 -10.15
CA LEU A 58 5.08 -3.08 -11.42
C LEU A 58 4.74 -2.22 -12.66
N LYS A 59 4.12 -1.06 -12.48
CA LYS A 59 3.79 -0.15 -13.58
C LYS A 59 4.93 0.79 -13.95
N ARG A 60 5.89 0.99 -13.05
CA ARG A 60 7.08 1.81 -13.28
C ARG A 60 8.29 0.92 -13.55
N TRP A 61 9.09 1.31 -14.52
CA TRP A 61 10.33 0.63 -14.89
C TRP A 61 11.46 1.65 -14.98
N TYR A 62 12.67 1.23 -14.71
CA TYR A 62 13.82 2.12 -14.79
C TYR A 62 15.09 1.38 -15.24
N CYS A 63 16.02 2.13 -15.81
CA CYS A 63 17.32 1.64 -16.21
C CYS A 63 18.30 1.70 -15.04
N LEU A 64 18.92 0.58 -14.72
CA LEU A 64 19.93 0.47 -13.64
C LEU A 64 21.16 1.35 -13.88
N SER A 65 21.52 1.63 -15.15
CA SER A 65 22.74 2.36 -15.49
C SER A 65 22.58 3.89 -15.46
N CYS A 66 21.43 4.42 -15.89
CA CYS A 66 21.24 5.87 -16.01
C CYS A 66 20.00 6.42 -15.32
N GLY A 67 19.18 5.57 -14.68
CA GLY A 67 17.96 5.97 -13.97
C GLY A 67 16.80 6.41 -14.85
N LYS A 68 16.93 6.40 -16.18
CA LYS A 68 15.82 6.78 -17.08
C LYS A 68 14.63 5.84 -16.84
N THR A 69 13.44 6.41 -16.70
CA THR A 69 12.20 5.67 -16.38
C THR A 69 11.36 5.43 -17.63
N GLY A 70 10.50 4.43 -17.56
CA GLY A 70 9.57 4.07 -18.63
C GLY A 70 8.51 3.08 -18.14
N ASP A 71 7.82 2.46 -19.07
CA ASP A 71 6.84 1.41 -18.83
C ASP A 71 7.43 -0.01 -19.02
N LYS A 72 6.60 -1.03 -18.94
CA LYS A 72 6.98 -2.45 -19.10
C LYS A 72 7.75 -2.75 -20.41
N ASN A 73 7.52 -1.98 -21.47
CA ASN A 73 8.16 -2.19 -22.77
C ASN A 73 9.37 -1.26 -22.99
N PHE A 74 9.73 -0.50 -21.98
CA PHE A 74 10.83 0.44 -22.04
C PHE A 74 12.15 -0.27 -22.26
N SER A 75 12.89 0.17 -23.28
CA SER A 75 14.30 -0.19 -23.48
C SER A 75 15.14 1.08 -23.48
N CYS A 76 16.23 1.06 -22.69
CA CYS A 76 17.04 2.25 -22.51
C CYS A 76 18.04 2.45 -23.63
N GLU A 77 18.09 3.66 -24.19
CA GLU A 77 19.05 4.06 -25.25
C GLU A 77 20.52 3.91 -24.81
N CYS A 78 20.81 3.95 -23.51
CA CYS A 78 22.15 3.72 -23.00
C CYS A 78 22.59 2.24 -23.01
N GLY A 79 21.72 1.32 -23.43
CA GLY A 79 22.00 -0.13 -23.44
C GLY A 79 21.99 -0.78 -22.05
N GLY A 80 21.66 -0.03 -20.99
CA GLY A 80 21.61 -0.54 -19.62
C GLY A 80 20.43 -1.48 -19.38
N ILE A 81 20.55 -2.32 -18.34
CA ILE A 81 19.49 -3.25 -17.92
C ILE A 81 18.31 -2.45 -17.36
N VAL A 82 17.12 -2.77 -17.85
CA VAL A 82 15.85 -2.20 -17.37
C VAL A 82 15.13 -3.21 -16.49
N ARG A 83 14.60 -2.74 -15.35
CA ARG A 83 13.81 -3.55 -14.40
C ARG A 83 12.59 -2.80 -13.88
N PRO A 84 11.59 -3.53 -13.34
CA PRO A 84 10.48 -2.88 -12.63
C PRO A 84 10.98 -2.18 -11.36
N ASP A 85 10.32 -1.09 -10.99
CA ASP A 85 10.54 -0.35 -9.75
C ASP A 85 9.88 -1.06 -8.57
N VAL A 86 10.38 -2.26 -8.26
CA VAL A 86 9.89 -3.12 -7.18
C VAL A 86 11.06 -3.49 -6.28
N THR A 87 10.87 -3.33 -4.97
CA THR A 87 11.84 -3.77 -3.96
C THR A 87 11.83 -5.29 -3.84
N LEU A 88 12.96 -5.93 -4.11
CA LEU A 88 13.14 -7.37 -3.99
C LEU A 88 13.70 -7.75 -2.61
N TYR A 89 13.63 -9.04 -2.27
CA TYR A 89 14.24 -9.56 -1.04
C TYR A 89 15.74 -9.23 -0.99
N GLY A 90 16.16 -8.64 0.13
CA GLY A 90 17.55 -8.19 0.34
C GLY A 90 17.84 -6.77 -0.16
N GLU A 91 16.89 -6.11 -0.82
CA GLU A 91 16.99 -4.70 -1.17
C GLU A 91 16.40 -3.81 -0.08
N ASN A 92 16.94 -2.60 0.05
CA ASN A 92 16.39 -1.59 0.95
C ASN A 92 15.14 -0.94 0.36
N LEU A 93 14.18 -0.59 1.21
CA LEU A 93 13.04 0.25 0.82
C LEU A 93 13.53 1.65 0.44
N ASN A 94 12.78 2.33 -0.42
CA ASN A 94 13.02 3.73 -0.74
C ASN A 94 12.88 4.59 0.53
N GLN A 95 13.98 5.24 0.93
CA GLN A 95 14.05 5.98 2.20
C GLN A 95 13.11 7.19 2.23
N ASP A 96 12.86 7.85 1.11
CA ASP A 96 11.95 8.99 1.05
C ASP A 96 10.51 8.55 1.29
N ILE A 97 10.09 7.42 0.68
CA ILE A 97 8.76 6.82 0.92
C ILE A 97 8.63 6.36 2.37
N VAL A 98 9.68 5.76 2.94
CA VAL A 98 9.69 5.33 4.35
C VAL A 98 9.57 6.54 5.29
N ASN A 99 10.34 7.61 5.06
CA ASN A 99 10.29 8.81 5.89
C ASN A 99 8.90 9.45 5.86
N GLU A 100 8.28 9.54 4.66
CA GLU A 100 6.92 10.05 4.53
C GLU A 100 5.90 9.14 5.22
N ALA A 101 6.03 7.81 5.09
CA ALA A 101 5.15 6.86 5.77
C ALA A 101 5.25 7.01 7.30
N VAL A 102 6.46 7.12 7.84
CA VAL A 102 6.69 7.35 9.27
C VAL A 102 6.06 8.68 9.71
N TYR A 103 6.26 9.75 8.95
CA TYR A 103 5.64 11.05 9.24
C TYR A 103 4.10 10.94 9.30
N GLN A 104 3.47 10.29 8.31
CA GLN A 104 2.01 10.10 8.29
C GLN A 104 1.53 9.26 9.48
N LEU A 105 2.27 8.22 9.88
CA LEU A 105 1.95 7.41 11.06
C LEU A 105 2.03 8.20 12.37
N GLU A 106 3.03 9.06 12.52
CA GLU A 106 3.20 9.89 13.71
C GLU A 106 2.11 10.98 13.83
N GLN A 107 1.59 11.48 12.72
CA GLN A 107 0.55 12.51 12.69
C GLN A 107 -0.88 11.95 12.75
N ALA A 108 -1.07 10.66 12.51
CA ALA A 108 -2.39 10.06 12.49
C ALA A 108 -2.96 9.92 13.90
N ASP A 109 -4.24 10.25 14.08
CA ASP A 109 -5.01 9.94 15.29
C ASP A 109 -5.62 8.52 15.24
N THR A 110 -5.85 8.03 14.04
CA THR A 110 -6.45 6.73 13.75
C THR A 110 -5.65 6.02 12.66
N LEU A 111 -5.27 4.78 12.91
CA LEU A 111 -4.62 3.90 11.95
C LEU A 111 -5.49 2.67 11.69
N ILE A 112 -5.80 2.43 10.43
CA ILE A 112 -6.46 1.21 9.98
C ILE A 112 -5.42 0.30 9.31
N VAL A 113 -5.23 -0.87 9.86
CA VAL A 113 -4.37 -1.92 9.28
C VAL A 113 -5.24 -3.01 8.70
N ALA A 114 -5.01 -3.38 7.44
CA ALA A 114 -5.90 -4.31 6.77
C ALA A 114 -5.18 -5.27 5.81
N GLY A 115 -5.67 -6.51 5.72
CA GLY A 115 -5.26 -7.50 4.73
C GLY A 115 -3.77 -7.87 4.80
N THR A 116 -3.17 -7.84 5.99
CA THR A 116 -1.76 -8.17 6.18
C THR A 116 -1.56 -9.06 7.40
N SER A 117 -0.62 -10.00 7.31
CA SER A 117 -0.21 -10.81 8.46
C SER A 117 0.63 -10.02 9.47
N LEU A 118 1.09 -8.81 9.11
CA LEU A 118 2.04 -8.02 9.90
C LEU A 118 3.35 -8.76 10.25
N THR A 119 3.74 -9.73 9.41
CA THR A 119 4.97 -10.52 9.58
C THR A 119 6.06 -10.15 8.59
N VAL A 120 5.73 -9.39 7.53
CA VAL A 120 6.68 -8.98 6.49
C VAL A 120 7.46 -7.75 6.95
N TYR A 121 8.74 -7.95 7.21
CA TYR A 121 9.67 -6.88 7.58
C TYR A 121 10.37 -6.31 6.32
N PRO A 122 10.74 -5.00 6.31
CA PRO A 122 10.64 -4.05 7.44
C PRO A 122 9.29 -3.33 7.56
N ALA A 123 8.33 -3.54 6.66
CA ALA A 123 7.08 -2.77 6.63
C ALA A 123 6.27 -2.90 7.94
N ALA A 124 6.15 -4.11 8.50
CA ALA A 124 5.47 -4.32 9.78
C ALA A 124 6.10 -3.54 10.95
N TYR A 125 7.42 -3.28 10.89
CA TYR A 125 8.13 -2.54 11.92
C TYR A 125 7.69 -1.08 12.02
N TYR A 126 7.21 -0.47 10.94
CA TYR A 126 6.82 0.94 10.94
C TYR A 126 5.56 1.22 11.76
N LEU A 127 4.74 0.21 12.06
CA LEU A 127 3.59 0.34 12.95
C LEU A 127 3.96 0.97 14.31
N ARG A 128 5.16 0.70 14.80
CA ARG A 128 5.69 1.24 16.06
C ARG A 128 5.78 2.78 16.11
N TYR A 129 5.73 3.45 14.97
CA TYR A 129 5.75 4.91 14.90
C TYR A 129 4.36 5.53 15.06
N PHE A 130 3.30 4.74 14.99
CA PHE A 130 1.96 5.23 15.27
C PHE A 130 1.85 5.67 16.74
N ARG A 131 1.31 6.87 16.96
CA ARG A 131 1.15 7.50 18.27
C ARG A 131 -0.29 7.89 18.56
N GLY A 132 -1.20 7.63 17.61
CA GLY A 132 -2.61 7.96 17.73
C GLY A 132 -3.33 7.07 18.75
N LYS A 133 -4.62 7.35 18.94
CA LYS A 133 -5.44 6.67 19.95
C LYS A 133 -6.15 5.42 19.43
N ASN A 134 -6.42 5.35 18.12
CA ASN A 134 -7.27 4.32 17.56
C ASN A 134 -6.48 3.45 16.57
N LEU A 135 -6.07 2.28 17.00
CA LEU A 135 -5.53 1.23 16.13
C LEU A 135 -6.66 0.26 15.79
N ILE A 136 -7.06 0.21 14.53
CA ILE A 136 -8.12 -0.66 14.02
C ILE A 136 -7.46 -1.71 13.12
N ILE A 137 -7.70 -2.99 13.39
CA ILE A 137 -7.21 -4.10 12.56
C ILE A 137 -8.40 -4.76 11.87
N ILE A 138 -8.37 -4.82 10.54
CA ILE A 138 -9.37 -5.50 9.71
C ILE A 138 -8.66 -6.62 8.95
N ASN A 139 -8.80 -7.85 9.42
CA ASN A 139 -8.08 -9.00 8.87
C ASN A 139 -8.83 -10.31 9.13
N ASP A 140 -8.79 -11.24 8.18
CA ASP A 140 -9.48 -12.54 8.32
C ASP A 140 -8.81 -13.45 9.36
N MET A 141 -7.50 -13.29 9.57
CA MET A 141 -6.72 -14.08 10.53
C MET A 141 -6.22 -13.23 11.70
N ASP A 142 -5.82 -13.93 12.78
CA ASP A 142 -5.18 -13.27 13.91
C ASP A 142 -3.83 -12.65 13.53
N THR A 143 -3.52 -11.54 14.17
CA THR A 143 -2.22 -10.88 14.04
C THR A 143 -1.56 -10.73 15.42
N GLN A 144 -0.25 -10.60 15.45
CA GLN A 144 0.50 -10.36 16.69
C GLN A 144 0.14 -9.02 17.37
N TYR A 145 -0.53 -8.12 16.69
CA TYR A 145 -0.93 -6.79 17.18
C TYR A 145 -2.40 -6.70 17.62
N ASP A 146 -3.17 -7.79 17.54
CA ASP A 146 -4.59 -7.79 17.93
C ASP A 146 -4.78 -7.37 19.40
N GLY A 147 -3.83 -7.72 20.28
CA GLY A 147 -3.86 -7.32 21.69
C GLY A 147 -3.57 -5.83 21.94
N GLU A 148 -2.99 -5.11 20.99
CA GLU A 148 -2.69 -3.68 21.06
C GLU A 148 -3.77 -2.85 20.35
N ALA A 149 -4.63 -3.49 19.54
CA ALA A 149 -5.64 -2.83 18.76
C ALA A 149 -6.81 -2.33 19.64
N THR A 150 -7.30 -1.14 19.32
CA THR A 150 -8.52 -0.56 19.91
C THR A 150 -9.76 -1.31 19.41
N LEU A 151 -9.71 -1.80 18.16
CA LEU A 151 -10.78 -2.56 17.53
C LEU A 151 -10.19 -3.59 16.57
N VAL A 152 -10.63 -4.83 16.67
CA VAL A 152 -10.29 -5.91 15.72
C VAL A 152 -11.57 -6.37 15.04
N ILE A 153 -11.58 -6.38 13.71
CA ILE A 153 -12.68 -6.85 12.88
C ILE A 153 -12.19 -8.02 12.05
N LYS A 154 -12.70 -9.22 12.34
CA LYS A 154 -12.37 -10.45 11.61
C LYS A 154 -13.33 -10.61 10.42
N ASP A 155 -13.11 -9.80 9.38
CA ASP A 155 -13.95 -9.81 8.18
C ASP A 155 -13.17 -9.25 6.98
N ASN A 156 -13.76 -9.38 5.80
CA ASN A 156 -13.19 -8.87 4.56
C ASN A 156 -13.10 -7.35 4.56
N PHE A 157 -11.91 -6.82 4.35
CA PHE A 157 -11.63 -5.38 4.30
C PHE A 157 -12.56 -4.61 3.36
N SER A 158 -12.79 -5.15 2.15
CA SER A 158 -13.61 -4.45 1.15
C SER A 158 -15.06 -4.29 1.60
N TYR A 159 -15.60 -5.30 2.29
CA TYR A 159 -16.95 -5.25 2.83
C TYR A 159 -17.06 -4.26 4.00
N VAL A 160 -16.13 -4.37 4.96
CA VAL A 160 -16.10 -3.49 6.14
C VAL A 160 -15.99 -2.03 5.74
N MET A 161 -15.06 -1.69 4.85
CA MET A 161 -14.83 -0.30 4.45
C MET A 161 -15.97 0.27 3.59
N ASP A 162 -16.57 -0.54 2.72
CA ASP A 162 -17.75 -0.14 1.94
C ASP A 162 -18.90 0.26 2.89
N LYS A 163 -19.17 -0.58 3.91
CA LYS A 163 -20.18 -0.30 4.94
C LYS A 163 -19.85 0.91 5.80
N ALA A 164 -18.62 1.06 6.24
CA ALA A 164 -18.19 2.21 7.04
C ALA A 164 -18.41 3.52 6.29
N VAL A 165 -18.07 3.58 5.00
CA VAL A 165 -18.29 4.77 4.17
C VAL A 165 -19.78 5.02 3.94
N GLU A 166 -20.59 3.98 3.72
CA GLU A 166 -22.06 4.13 3.62
C GLU A 166 -22.66 4.79 4.87
N GLU A 167 -22.21 4.40 6.07
CA GLU A 167 -22.68 4.99 7.32
C GLU A 167 -22.17 6.43 7.53
N LEU A 168 -20.90 6.70 7.23
CA LEU A 168 -20.34 8.06 7.31
C LEU A 168 -21.05 9.06 6.38
N LYS A 169 -21.57 8.61 5.23
CA LYS A 169 -22.33 9.47 4.30
C LYS A 169 -23.73 9.83 4.79
N LYS A 170 -24.25 9.11 5.79
CA LYS A 170 -25.57 9.36 6.36
C LYS A 170 -25.53 10.33 7.56
N SER A 171 -24.33 10.49 8.15
CA SER A 171 -24.10 11.37 9.32
C SER A 171 -23.80 12.80 8.88
#